data_3b9f08988daa22fb91b197e28fa12911
#
_entry.id   3b9f08988daa22fb91b197e28fa12911
#
_cell.length_a   1.000
_cell.length_b   1.000
_cell.length_c   1.000
_cell.angle_alpha   90.00
_cell.angle_beta   90.00
_cell.angle_gamma   90.00
#
_symmetry.space_group_name_H-M   'P 1'
#
loop_
_entity.id
_entity.type
_entity.pdbx_description
1 polymer ?
#
loop_
_entity_poly.entity_id
_entity_poly.type
_entity_poly.pdbx_seq_one_letter_code
_entity_poly.pdbx_strand_id
1 'polypeptide(L)'
;GLVGSEMCIRDRLITAYLLIAVMPVLAGVVTMMLMDINFGTSFFNAAGGGDPVLFQHVFWFFGHPEVYIMILPAFGIVSHIIETFSRKPIFGYSSMVYAMASIAILSFVVWAHHMFTVGMPLAGELFFMYSTMLIAIPTGVKVFNWVATMFRGSITFETPMLFSIAFVALFTICLLYTSDAADESV
;
A
#
# COMPACT_ATOMS: atom_id res chain seq x y z
N GLY A 1 0.35 -22.54 -14.21
CA GLY A 1 1.75 -22.77 -14.42
C GLY A 1 2.68 -22.20 -13.37
N LEU A 2 3.96 -22.46 -13.58
CA LEU A 2 5.04 -22.07 -12.66
C LEU A 2 5.15 -20.52 -12.48
N VAL A 3 4.82 -19.74 -13.49
CA VAL A 3 4.95 -18.26 -13.48
C VAL A 3 4.02 -17.60 -12.47
N GLY A 4 2.78 -18.06 -12.35
CA GLY A 4 1.84 -17.50 -11.35
C GLY A 4 2.25 -17.83 -9.92
N SER A 5 2.82 -19.03 -9.68
CA SER A 5 3.36 -19.38 -8.35
C SER A 5 4.57 -18.52 -7.99
N GLU A 6 5.44 -18.19 -8.94
CA GLU A 6 6.58 -17.29 -8.72
C GLU A 6 6.13 -15.87 -8.35
N MET A 7 5.08 -15.33 -8.98
CA MET A 7 4.52 -14.03 -8.63
C MET A 7 4.07 -14.01 -7.17
N CYS A 8 3.28 -15.01 -6.75
CA CYS A 8 2.83 -15.14 -5.36
C CYS A 8 4.00 -15.25 -4.35
N ILE A 9 5.09 -15.92 -4.72
CA ILE A 9 6.28 -16.01 -3.87
C ILE A 9 6.94 -14.63 -3.73
N ARG A 10 7.08 -13.88 -4.81
CA ARG A 10 7.68 -12.54 -4.80
C ARG A 10 6.84 -11.54 -4.02
N ASP A 11 5.53 -11.58 -4.17
CA ASP A 11 4.61 -10.73 -3.40
C ASP A 11 4.75 -10.97 -1.90
N ARG A 12 4.78 -12.23 -1.48
CA ARG A 12 4.98 -12.61 -0.07
C ARG A 12 6.36 -12.23 0.44
N LEU A 13 7.40 -12.37 -0.38
CA LEU A 13 8.76 -11.97 -0.02
C LEU A 13 8.85 -10.46 0.21
N ILE A 14 8.30 -9.64 -0.70
CA ILE A 14 8.27 -8.18 -0.55
C ILE A 14 7.47 -7.80 0.70
N THR A 15 6.33 -8.43 0.94
CA THR A 15 5.52 -8.24 2.14
C THR A 15 6.30 -8.59 3.42
N ALA A 16 7.07 -9.68 3.42
CA ALA A 16 7.91 -10.05 4.55
C ALA A 16 9.01 -9.01 4.85
N TYR A 17 9.63 -8.44 3.83
CA TYR A 17 10.60 -7.35 4.02
C TYR A 17 9.95 -6.10 4.60
N LEU A 18 8.74 -5.74 4.14
CA LEU A 18 7.99 -4.63 4.73
C LEU A 18 7.70 -4.88 6.22
N LEU A 19 7.22 -6.07 6.58
CA LEU A 19 6.96 -6.45 7.97
C LEU A 19 8.19 -6.29 8.85
N ILE A 20 9.33 -6.83 8.41
CA ILE A 20 10.60 -6.71 9.16
C ILE A 20 10.99 -5.25 9.37
N ALA A 21 10.76 -4.39 8.38
CA ALA A 21 11.13 -2.99 8.46
C ALA A 21 10.22 -2.17 9.38
N VAL A 22 8.90 -2.45 9.42
CA VAL A 22 7.93 -1.58 10.12
C VAL A 22 7.55 -2.06 11.52
N MET A 23 7.61 -3.36 11.81
CA MET A 23 7.23 -3.89 13.13
C MET A 23 8.05 -3.33 14.29
N PRO A 24 9.38 -3.11 14.16
CA PRO A 24 10.15 -2.44 15.22
C PRO A 24 9.67 -1.01 15.51
N VAL A 25 9.17 -0.30 14.51
CA VAL A 25 8.64 1.07 14.68
C VAL A 25 7.35 1.05 15.50
N LEU A 26 6.43 0.13 15.20
CA LEU A 26 5.23 -0.08 16.01
C LEU A 26 5.58 -0.46 17.46
N ALA A 27 6.49 -1.43 17.63
CA ALA A 27 6.96 -1.83 18.96
C ALA A 27 7.55 -0.64 19.72
N GLY A 28 8.32 0.23 19.05
CA GLY A 28 8.90 1.44 19.62
C GLY A 28 7.83 2.42 20.12
N VAL A 29 6.87 2.78 19.28
CA VAL A 29 5.82 3.76 19.66
C VAL A 29 4.91 3.24 20.79
N VAL A 30 4.57 1.95 20.78
CA VAL A 30 3.78 1.34 21.86
C VAL A 30 4.59 1.30 23.16
N THR A 31 5.90 1.00 23.09
CA THR A 31 6.77 1.05 24.28
C THR A 31 6.86 2.46 24.86
N MET A 32 7.04 3.49 24.02
CA MET A 32 7.05 4.88 24.46
C MET A 32 5.74 5.27 25.15
N MET A 33 4.60 4.85 24.61
CA MET A 33 3.29 5.09 25.22
C MET A 33 3.14 4.36 26.57
N LEU A 34 3.60 3.11 26.67
CA LEU A 34 3.61 2.37 27.94
C LEU A 34 4.51 3.00 28.99
N MET A 35 5.63 3.59 28.58
CA MET A 35 6.53 4.33 29.47
C MET A 35 5.87 5.61 29.99
N ASP A 36 5.16 6.35 29.14
CA ASP A 36 4.41 7.54 29.57
C ASP A 36 3.33 7.18 30.60
N ILE A 37 2.63 6.05 30.43
CA ILE A 37 1.57 5.61 31.33
C ILE A 37 2.11 5.07 32.66
N ASN A 38 3.20 4.28 32.64
CA ASN A 38 3.62 3.49 33.81
C ASN A 38 4.84 4.09 34.54
N PHE A 39 5.68 4.87 33.86
CA PHE A 39 6.94 5.37 34.38
C PHE A 39 7.01 6.89 34.47
N GLY A 40 5.93 7.61 34.10
CA GLY A 40 5.86 9.06 34.19
C GLY A 40 6.78 9.79 33.21
N THR A 41 7.17 9.14 32.12
CA THR A 41 7.84 9.83 31.01
C THR A 41 6.83 10.73 30.28
N SER A 42 7.30 11.62 29.41
CA SER A 42 6.45 12.58 28.70
C SER A 42 6.80 12.66 27.23
N PHE A 43 6.91 11.51 26.56
CA PHE A 43 7.16 11.48 25.10
C PHE A 43 6.04 12.17 24.32
N PHE A 44 4.79 11.95 24.72
CA PHE A 44 3.59 12.41 24.02
C PHE A 44 2.75 13.40 24.83
N ASN A 45 3.16 13.71 26.05
CA ASN A 45 2.46 14.65 26.93
C ASN A 45 3.03 16.06 26.78
N ALA A 46 2.24 16.98 26.18
CA ALA A 46 2.63 18.37 25.95
C ALA A 46 2.94 19.14 27.26
N ALA A 47 2.22 18.84 28.35
CA ALA A 47 2.48 19.47 29.66
C ALA A 47 3.85 19.11 30.25
N GLY A 48 4.42 17.96 29.88
CA GLY A 48 5.75 17.51 30.28
C GLY A 48 6.84 17.83 29.25
N GLY A 49 6.53 18.59 28.19
CA GLY A 49 7.47 18.93 27.12
C GLY A 49 7.52 17.92 25.96
N GLY A 50 6.61 16.95 25.94
CA GLY A 50 6.45 16.01 24.82
C GLY A 50 5.56 16.56 23.71
N ASP A 51 5.36 15.75 22.66
CA ASP A 51 4.57 16.13 21.51
C ASP A 51 3.61 15.01 21.08
N PRO A 52 2.27 15.19 21.20
CA PRO A 52 1.29 14.21 20.73
C PRO A 52 1.34 14.02 19.21
N VAL A 53 1.80 14.99 18.43
CA VAL A 53 1.97 14.84 16.96
C VAL A 53 3.10 13.87 16.64
N LEU A 54 4.14 13.79 17.50
CA LEU A 54 5.19 12.79 17.37
C LEU A 54 4.62 11.37 17.38
N PHE A 55 3.64 11.07 18.27
CA PHE A 55 2.98 9.77 18.27
C PHE A 55 2.38 9.46 16.89
N GLN A 56 1.67 10.43 16.30
CA GLN A 56 1.04 10.24 15.00
C GLN A 56 2.07 9.99 13.90
N HIS A 57 3.18 10.71 13.87
CA HIS A 57 4.25 10.48 12.89
C HIS A 57 4.84 9.08 12.99
N VAL A 58 5.22 8.65 14.20
CA VAL A 58 5.81 7.32 14.40
C VAL A 58 4.81 6.22 14.12
N PHE A 59 3.55 6.38 14.56
CA PHE A 59 2.48 5.43 14.31
C PHE A 59 2.21 5.29 12.80
N TRP A 60 2.07 6.39 12.06
CA TRP A 60 1.74 6.34 10.64
C TRP A 60 2.93 5.94 9.75
N PHE A 61 4.16 6.14 10.22
CA PHE A 61 5.34 5.57 9.56
C PHE A 61 5.29 4.03 9.53
N PHE A 62 4.68 3.40 10.54
CA PHE A 62 4.28 2.00 10.51
C PHE A 62 2.96 1.83 9.74
N GLY A 63 1.93 2.60 10.06
CA GLY A 63 0.54 2.38 9.67
C GLY A 63 0.31 2.41 8.16
N HIS A 64 1.00 3.27 7.41
CA HIS A 64 0.85 3.29 5.96
C HIS A 64 1.48 2.06 5.27
N PRO A 65 2.75 1.67 5.53
CA PRO A 65 3.25 0.40 5.02
C PRO A 65 2.41 -0.81 5.42
N GLU A 66 1.73 -0.79 6.58
CA GLU A 66 0.84 -1.87 7.01
C GLU A 66 -0.33 -2.08 6.03
N VAL A 67 -0.94 -1.03 5.51
CA VAL A 67 -2.01 -1.19 4.51
C VAL A 67 -1.50 -1.80 3.21
N TYR A 68 -0.24 -1.55 2.85
CA TYR A 68 0.40 -2.21 1.70
C TYR A 68 0.80 -3.66 2.00
N ILE A 69 1.16 -3.99 3.24
CA ILE A 69 1.36 -5.37 3.68
C ILE A 69 0.07 -6.19 3.49
N MET A 70 -1.10 -5.59 3.69
CA MET A 70 -2.39 -6.26 3.47
C MET A 70 -2.72 -6.41 1.98
N ILE A 71 -2.49 -5.38 1.15
CA ILE A 71 -2.92 -5.39 -0.25
C ILE A 71 -1.98 -6.15 -1.19
N LEU A 72 -0.67 -6.17 -0.94
CA LEU A 72 0.29 -6.82 -1.85
C LEU A 72 0.05 -8.33 -2.01
N PRO A 73 -0.23 -9.11 -0.96
CA PRO A 73 -0.61 -10.51 -1.12
C PRO A 73 -1.91 -10.69 -1.91
N ALA A 74 -2.89 -9.79 -1.72
CA ALA A 74 -4.13 -9.80 -2.49
C ALA A 74 -3.86 -9.56 -3.99
N PHE A 75 -2.95 -8.67 -4.34
CA PHE A 75 -2.50 -8.46 -5.73
C PHE A 75 -1.88 -9.73 -6.33
N GLY A 76 -1.13 -10.49 -5.54
CA GLY A 76 -0.58 -11.79 -5.95
C GLY A 76 -1.67 -12.82 -6.22
N ILE A 77 -2.66 -12.92 -5.34
CA ILE A 77 -3.80 -13.83 -5.49
C ILE A 77 -4.60 -13.48 -6.75
N VAL A 78 -4.96 -12.20 -6.93
CA VAL A 78 -5.69 -11.73 -8.11
C VAL A 78 -4.92 -12.00 -9.40
N SER A 79 -3.61 -11.75 -9.40
CA SER A 79 -2.74 -12.05 -10.56
C SER A 79 -2.78 -13.52 -10.94
N HIS A 80 -2.69 -14.42 -9.95
CA HIS A 80 -2.71 -15.85 -10.17
C HIS A 80 -4.07 -16.35 -10.68
N ILE A 81 -5.17 -15.84 -10.13
CA ILE A 81 -6.51 -16.16 -10.58
C ILE A 81 -6.72 -15.71 -12.03
N ILE A 82 -6.39 -14.45 -12.35
CA ILE A 82 -6.54 -13.90 -13.71
C ILE A 82 -5.73 -14.72 -14.72
N GLU A 83 -4.48 -15.08 -14.42
CA GLU A 83 -3.66 -15.94 -15.29
C GLU A 83 -4.31 -17.30 -15.53
N THR A 84 -4.75 -17.94 -14.45
CA THR A 84 -5.32 -19.30 -14.50
C THR A 84 -6.63 -19.34 -15.29
N PHE A 85 -7.56 -18.42 -14.98
CA PHE A 85 -8.90 -18.41 -15.56
C PHE A 85 -9.00 -17.69 -16.92
N SER A 86 -7.95 -16.96 -17.31
CA SER A 86 -7.80 -16.45 -18.69
C SER A 86 -7.05 -17.42 -19.59
N ARG A 87 -6.48 -18.48 -19.02
CA ARG A 87 -5.63 -19.48 -19.72
C ARG A 87 -4.48 -18.82 -20.50
N LYS A 88 -3.90 -17.78 -19.95
CA LYS A 88 -2.89 -16.96 -20.61
C LYS A 88 -1.87 -16.50 -19.57
N PRO A 89 -0.55 -16.53 -19.87
CA PRO A 89 0.46 -16.04 -18.94
C PRO A 89 0.24 -14.57 -18.64
N ILE A 90 0.60 -14.15 -17.41
CA ILE A 90 0.45 -12.77 -16.99
C ILE A 90 1.21 -11.82 -17.92
N PHE A 91 0.54 -10.79 -18.39
CA PHE A 91 1.16 -9.79 -19.24
C PHE A 91 2.15 -8.94 -18.42
N GLY A 92 3.34 -8.72 -18.96
CA GLY A 92 4.31 -7.84 -18.33
C GLY A 92 4.79 -8.28 -16.95
N TYR A 93 5.15 -9.56 -16.78
CA TYR A 93 5.61 -10.12 -15.50
C TYR A 93 6.66 -9.25 -14.80
N SER A 94 7.71 -8.84 -15.52
CA SER A 94 8.78 -8.01 -14.96
C SER A 94 8.25 -6.64 -14.48
N SER A 95 7.37 -6.00 -15.27
CA SER A 95 6.76 -4.72 -14.87
C SER A 95 5.87 -4.87 -13.65
N MET A 96 5.18 -6.00 -13.49
CA MET A 96 4.40 -6.31 -12.28
C MET A 96 5.28 -6.41 -11.03
N VAL A 97 6.45 -7.09 -11.14
CA VAL A 97 7.40 -7.22 -10.01
C VAL A 97 8.00 -5.85 -9.65
N TYR A 98 8.44 -5.08 -10.64
CA TYR A 98 8.98 -3.73 -10.40
C TYR A 98 7.92 -2.78 -9.83
N ALA A 99 6.67 -2.89 -10.28
CA ALA A 99 5.57 -2.11 -9.71
C ALA A 99 5.37 -2.41 -8.23
N MET A 100 5.38 -3.68 -7.83
CA MET A 100 5.27 -4.06 -6.41
C MET A 100 6.44 -3.56 -5.57
N ALA A 101 7.67 -3.70 -6.07
CA ALA A 101 8.85 -3.19 -5.37
C ALA A 101 8.80 -1.66 -5.22
N SER A 102 8.35 -0.95 -6.27
CA SER A 102 8.17 0.51 -6.22
C SER A 102 7.10 0.93 -5.21
N ILE A 103 5.96 0.25 -5.16
CA ILE A 103 4.91 0.49 -4.16
C ILE A 103 5.49 0.29 -2.75
N ALA A 104 6.21 -0.80 -2.52
CA ALA A 104 6.80 -1.10 -1.22
C ALA A 104 7.79 -0.01 -0.78
N ILE A 105 8.67 0.48 -1.66
CA ILE A 105 9.62 1.54 -1.35
C ILE A 105 8.90 2.87 -1.11
N LEU A 106 7.97 3.26 -1.97
CA LEU A 106 7.22 4.51 -1.85
C LEU A 106 6.35 4.54 -0.60
N SER A 107 5.90 3.40 -0.09
CA SER A 107 5.08 3.32 1.12
C SER A 107 5.74 3.96 2.36
N PHE A 108 7.07 4.06 2.38
CA PHE A 108 7.82 4.68 3.48
C PHE A 108 7.93 6.20 3.40
N VAL A 109 7.52 6.83 2.32
CA VAL A 109 7.66 8.28 2.11
C VAL A 109 6.33 9.02 1.98
N VAL A 110 5.20 8.37 2.32
CA VAL A 110 3.86 8.92 2.13
C VAL A 110 3.01 8.97 3.40
N TRP A 111 3.51 8.48 4.53
CA TRP A 111 2.72 8.25 5.76
C TRP A 111 1.95 9.47 6.27
N ALA A 112 2.50 10.69 6.09
CA ALA A 112 1.90 11.87 6.71
C ALA A 112 0.68 12.43 5.94
N HIS A 113 0.25 11.80 4.84
CA HIS A 113 -1.07 12.10 4.27
C HIS A 113 -2.23 11.71 5.22
N HIS A 114 -1.98 10.89 6.23
CA HIS A 114 -2.92 10.64 7.33
C HIS A 114 -2.98 11.78 8.36
N MET A 115 -2.19 12.84 8.19
CA MET A 115 -1.96 13.88 9.21
C MET A 115 -2.15 15.31 8.67
N PHE A 116 -2.84 15.52 7.55
CA PHE A 116 -3.00 16.87 6.97
C PHE A 116 -3.71 17.87 7.89
N THR A 117 -4.53 17.41 8.82
CA THR A 117 -5.28 18.26 9.76
C THR A 117 -4.53 18.61 11.07
N VAL A 118 -3.28 18.13 11.24
CA VAL A 118 -2.50 18.38 12.47
C VAL A 118 -1.76 19.73 12.48
N GLY A 119 -1.83 20.48 11.38
CA GLY A 119 -1.15 21.78 11.24
C GLY A 119 0.30 21.68 10.78
N MET A 120 0.58 20.78 9.82
CA MET A 120 1.89 20.71 9.18
C MET A 120 2.19 21.96 8.35
N PRO A 121 3.48 22.33 8.16
CA PRO A 121 3.86 23.37 7.22
C PRO A 121 3.42 23.00 5.78
N LEU A 122 2.96 24.00 5.01
CA LEU A 122 2.50 23.81 3.62
C LEU A 122 3.48 23.00 2.74
N ALA A 123 4.78 23.23 2.90
CA ALA A 123 5.80 22.47 2.17
C ALA A 123 5.77 20.95 2.49
N GLY A 124 5.46 20.61 3.73
CA GLY A 124 5.29 19.20 4.15
C GLY A 124 4.02 18.60 3.58
N GLU A 125 2.90 19.32 3.62
CA GLU A 125 1.63 18.88 3.04
C GLU A 125 1.78 18.61 1.54
N LEU A 126 2.34 19.54 0.78
CA LEU A 126 2.61 19.38 -0.64
C LEU A 126 3.53 18.20 -0.93
N PHE A 127 4.60 18.03 -0.14
CA PHE A 127 5.51 16.89 -0.30
C PHE A 127 4.77 15.56 -0.17
N PHE A 128 3.99 15.37 0.91
CA PHE A 128 3.29 14.11 1.15
C PHE A 128 2.11 13.90 0.19
N MET A 129 1.48 14.96 -0.28
CA MET A 129 0.47 14.90 -1.32
C MET A 129 1.06 14.36 -2.63
N TYR A 130 2.11 14.99 -3.16
CA TYR A 130 2.74 14.54 -4.40
C TYR A 130 3.39 13.17 -4.28
N SER A 131 4.02 12.86 -3.15
CA SER A 131 4.60 11.53 -2.91
C SER A 131 3.52 10.44 -2.93
N THR A 132 2.35 10.73 -2.38
CA THR A 132 1.19 9.82 -2.41
C THR A 132 0.68 9.60 -3.84
N MET A 133 0.59 10.66 -4.64
CA MET A 133 0.16 10.56 -6.04
C MET A 133 1.13 9.72 -6.88
N LEU A 134 2.43 9.70 -6.57
CA LEU A 134 3.41 8.86 -7.28
C LEU A 134 3.09 7.36 -7.19
N ILE A 135 2.42 6.89 -6.14
CA ILE A 135 2.02 5.48 -6.00
C ILE A 135 0.95 5.09 -7.04
N ALA A 136 0.21 6.04 -7.57
CA ALA A 136 -0.77 5.78 -8.62
C ALA A 136 -0.12 5.21 -9.90
N ILE A 137 1.12 5.59 -10.21
CA ILE A 137 1.83 5.14 -11.42
C ILE A 137 2.07 3.62 -11.38
N PRO A 138 2.80 3.04 -10.42
CA PRO A 138 3.01 1.60 -10.36
C PRO A 138 1.71 0.82 -10.14
N THR A 139 0.75 1.38 -9.44
CA THR A 139 -0.57 0.77 -9.27
C THR A 139 -1.33 0.70 -10.59
N GLY A 140 -1.31 1.76 -11.40
CA GLY A 140 -1.88 1.79 -12.74
C GLY A 140 -1.24 0.77 -13.67
N VAL A 141 0.08 0.56 -13.59
CA VAL A 141 0.78 -0.50 -14.34
C VAL A 141 0.21 -1.89 -14.00
N LYS A 142 -0.10 -2.16 -12.72
CA LYS A 142 -0.70 -3.44 -12.31
C LYS A 142 -2.09 -3.62 -12.91
N VAL A 143 -2.95 -2.62 -12.80
CA VAL A 143 -4.31 -2.65 -13.37
C VAL A 143 -4.26 -2.88 -14.88
N PHE A 144 -3.40 -2.12 -15.58
CA PHE A 144 -3.22 -2.30 -17.04
C PHE A 144 -2.79 -3.73 -17.38
N ASN A 145 -1.84 -4.30 -16.66
CA ASN A 145 -1.34 -5.64 -16.92
C ASN A 145 -2.41 -6.73 -16.64
N TRP A 146 -3.26 -6.55 -15.63
CA TRP A 146 -4.40 -7.45 -15.40
C TRP A 146 -5.41 -7.41 -16.56
N VAL A 147 -5.78 -6.21 -17.01
CA VAL A 147 -6.68 -6.04 -18.16
C VAL A 147 -6.05 -6.63 -19.44
N ALA A 148 -4.76 -6.36 -19.69
CA ALA A 148 -4.04 -6.91 -20.83
C ALA A 148 -3.91 -8.45 -20.79
N THR A 149 -3.83 -9.04 -19.59
CA THR A 149 -3.83 -10.49 -19.42
C THR A 149 -5.20 -11.08 -19.78
N MET A 150 -6.29 -10.45 -19.37
CA MET A 150 -7.66 -10.87 -19.72
C MET A 150 -7.98 -10.65 -21.20
N PHE A 151 -7.40 -9.61 -21.81
CA PHE A 151 -7.67 -9.26 -23.21
C PHE A 151 -7.29 -10.40 -24.16
N ARG A 152 -8.24 -10.87 -24.97
CA ARG A 152 -8.09 -12.05 -25.86
C ARG A 152 -7.68 -13.34 -25.13
N GLY A 153 -7.95 -13.45 -23.85
CA GLY A 153 -7.83 -14.70 -23.10
C GLY A 153 -9.06 -15.59 -23.28
N SER A 154 -8.89 -16.89 -23.02
CA SER A 154 -10.01 -17.83 -22.98
C SER A 154 -10.64 -17.84 -21.58
N ILE A 155 -11.38 -16.78 -21.26
CA ILE A 155 -11.89 -16.55 -19.91
C ILE A 155 -12.97 -17.55 -19.55
N THR A 156 -12.85 -18.17 -18.38
CA THR A 156 -13.89 -18.96 -17.74
C THR A 156 -14.45 -18.19 -16.55
N PHE A 157 -15.76 -17.94 -16.54
CA PHE A 157 -16.44 -17.12 -15.52
C PHE A 157 -16.80 -17.95 -14.28
N GLU A 158 -15.81 -18.59 -13.68
CA GLU A 158 -15.97 -19.25 -12.39
C GLU A 158 -15.91 -18.25 -11.23
N THR A 159 -16.39 -18.63 -10.06
CA THR A 159 -16.49 -17.75 -8.89
C THR A 159 -15.20 -16.97 -8.58
N PRO A 160 -14.00 -17.56 -8.55
CA PRO A 160 -12.76 -16.81 -8.29
C PRO A 160 -12.52 -15.73 -9.34
N MET A 161 -12.79 -16.02 -10.62
CA MET A 161 -12.59 -15.05 -11.71
C MET A 161 -13.57 -13.88 -11.63
N LEU A 162 -14.83 -14.15 -11.26
CA LEU A 162 -15.83 -13.09 -11.07
C LEU A 162 -15.41 -12.13 -9.95
N PHE A 163 -14.91 -12.65 -8.82
CA PHE A 163 -14.35 -11.83 -7.74
C PHE A 163 -13.14 -11.02 -8.20
N SER A 164 -12.25 -11.60 -9.00
CA SER A 164 -11.06 -10.90 -9.51
C SER A 164 -11.43 -9.79 -10.49
N ILE A 165 -12.38 -10.00 -11.37
CA ILE A 165 -12.91 -8.96 -12.28
C ILE A 165 -13.56 -7.83 -11.48
N ALA A 166 -14.41 -8.17 -10.51
CA ALA A 166 -15.02 -7.18 -9.62
C ALA A 166 -13.97 -6.40 -8.83
N PHE A 167 -12.95 -7.08 -8.31
CA PHE A 167 -11.84 -6.42 -7.63
C PHE A 167 -11.13 -5.43 -8.55
N VAL A 168 -10.75 -5.82 -9.77
CA VAL A 168 -10.06 -4.92 -10.71
C VAL A 168 -10.93 -3.71 -11.05
N ALA A 169 -12.22 -3.90 -11.28
CA ALA A 169 -13.15 -2.82 -11.61
C ALA A 169 -13.32 -1.84 -10.42
N LEU A 170 -13.67 -2.35 -9.23
CA LEU A 170 -13.92 -1.54 -8.05
C LEU A 170 -12.63 -0.87 -7.54
N PHE A 171 -11.51 -1.58 -7.57
CA PHE A 171 -10.22 -1.02 -7.19
C PHE A 171 -9.80 0.12 -8.13
N THR A 172 -10.03 -0.01 -9.43
CA THR A 172 -9.73 1.05 -10.40
C THR A 172 -10.61 2.28 -10.17
N ILE A 173 -11.90 2.10 -9.93
CA ILE A 173 -12.82 3.20 -9.59
C ILE A 173 -12.37 3.90 -8.31
N CYS A 174 -12.04 3.13 -7.27
CA CYS A 174 -11.55 3.66 -6.00
C CYS A 174 -10.24 4.46 -6.18
N LEU A 175 -9.30 3.93 -6.96
CA LEU A 175 -8.03 4.60 -7.25
C LEU A 175 -8.22 5.93 -7.97
N LEU A 176 -9.10 5.97 -8.98
CA LEU A 176 -9.42 7.20 -9.72
C LEU A 176 -10.12 8.22 -8.82
N TYR A 177 -11.10 7.78 -8.03
CA TYR A 177 -11.84 8.66 -7.13
C TYR A 177 -10.95 9.29 -6.05
N THR A 178 -10.03 8.51 -5.46
CA THR A 178 -9.11 9.04 -4.45
C THR A 178 -8.06 9.98 -5.03
N SER A 179 -7.64 9.81 -6.27
CA SER A 179 -6.72 10.76 -6.92
C SER A 179 -7.42 12.07 -7.30
N ASP A 180 -8.69 12.01 -7.70
CA ASP A 180 -9.52 13.18 -8.02
C ASP A 180 -9.81 14.00 -6.76
N ALA A 181 -10.19 13.35 -5.66
CA ALA A 181 -10.43 14.02 -4.37
C ALA A 181 -9.17 14.70 -3.78
N ALA A 182 -7.97 14.21 -4.11
CA ALA A 182 -6.72 14.86 -3.72
C ALA A 182 -6.45 16.15 -4.53
N ASP A 183 -6.89 16.21 -5.78
CA ASP A 183 -6.78 17.40 -6.65
C ASP A 183 -7.75 18.51 -6.24
N GLU A 184 -8.95 18.17 -5.74
CA GLU A 184 -9.95 19.14 -5.31
C GLU A 184 -9.66 19.79 -3.94
N SER A 185 -8.71 19.27 -3.18
CA SER A 185 -8.35 19.76 -1.84
C SER A 185 -7.29 20.87 -1.83
N VAL A 186 -6.88 21.37 -3.00
CA VAL A 186 -5.97 22.50 -3.24
C VAL A 186 -6.77 23.69 -3.75
#